data_d073a7a6584bdfa0a6ed6448fc005466
#
_entry.id   d073a7a6584bdfa0a6ed6448fc005466
#
_cell.length_a   1.000
_cell.length_b   1.000
_cell.length_c   1.000
_cell.angle_alpha   90.00
_cell.angle_beta   90.00
_cell.angle_gamma   90.00
#
_symmetry.space_group_name_H-M   'P 1'
#
loop_
_entity.id
_entity.type
_entity.pdbx_description
1 polymer ?
#
loop_
_entity_poly.entity_id
_entity_poly.type
_entity_poly.pdbx_seq_one_letter_code
_entity_poly.pdbx_strand_id
1 'polypeptide(L)'
;MDEKRLFAERLKHAMREAGYDPRPSILEREFNLRFWGKPITFQGVRRWLRGESMPSQDKLMVLAQWLQVEPQRLRYGAADMQGVGESPATWRAEMSAEEQEVLDAYRALPAEQRKTLREVMFALVAASKVKPR
;
A
#
# COMPACT_ATOMS: atom_id res chain seq x y z
N MET A 1 -13.73 17.65 8.16
CA MET A 1 -13.07 17.10 7.01
C MET A 1 -13.63 15.77 6.61
N ASP A 2 -13.79 15.58 5.32
CA ASP A 2 -14.47 14.41 4.80
C ASP A 2 -13.54 13.18 4.82
N GLU A 3 -13.95 12.15 5.51
CA GLU A 3 -13.17 10.89 5.58
C GLU A 3 -12.96 10.28 4.19
N LYS A 4 -13.99 10.36 3.37
CA LYS A 4 -13.90 9.77 2.03
C LYS A 4 -12.88 10.49 1.17
N ARG A 5 -12.80 11.79 1.32
CA ARG A 5 -11.82 12.58 0.58
C ARG A 5 -10.40 12.29 1.05
N LEU A 6 -10.22 12.17 2.35
CA LEU A 6 -8.92 11.83 2.90
C LEU A 6 -8.48 10.43 2.47
N PHE A 7 -9.43 9.50 2.46
CA PHE A 7 -9.13 8.18 1.96
C PHE A 7 -8.70 8.21 0.50
N ALA A 8 -9.39 9.01 -0.31
CA ALA A 8 -9.05 9.12 -1.73
C ALA A 8 -7.63 9.60 -1.92
N GLU A 9 -7.20 10.56 -1.13
CA GLU A 9 -5.84 11.07 -1.21
C GLU A 9 -4.82 10.02 -0.80
N ARG A 10 -5.13 9.28 0.26
CA ARG A 10 -4.24 8.21 0.72
C ARG A 10 -4.16 7.08 -0.31
N LEU A 11 -5.27 6.75 -0.94
CA LEU A 11 -5.30 5.72 -1.96
C LEU A 11 -4.47 6.12 -3.17
N LYS A 12 -4.61 7.35 -3.62
CA LYS A 12 -3.81 7.84 -4.75
C LYS A 12 -2.33 7.84 -4.41
N HIS A 13 -2.00 8.26 -3.20
CA HIS A 13 -0.62 8.27 -2.76
C HIS A 13 -0.04 6.86 -2.73
N ALA A 14 -0.81 5.92 -2.18
CA ALA A 14 -0.35 4.54 -2.09
C ALA A 14 -0.15 3.92 -3.47
N MET A 15 -1.02 4.25 -4.41
CA MET A 15 -0.86 3.77 -5.77
C MET A 15 0.42 4.30 -6.41
N ARG A 16 0.71 5.58 -6.23
CA ARG A 16 1.93 6.17 -6.75
C ARG A 16 3.16 5.54 -6.12
N GLU A 17 3.12 5.33 -4.82
CA GLU A 17 4.24 4.70 -4.13
C GLU A 17 4.48 3.27 -4.59
N ALA A 18 3.43 2.61 -5.03
CA ALA A 18 3.54 1.24 -5.52
C ALA A 18 3.90 1.17 -7.00
N GLY A 19 4.03 2.30 -7.67
CA GLY A 19 4.43 2.35 -9.06
C GLY A 19 3.27 2.36 -10.05
N TYR A 20 2.09 2.73 -9.59
CA TYR A 20 0.91 2.78 -10.44
C TYR A 20 0.37 4.21 -10.55
N ASP A 21 -0.11 4.56 -11.75
CA ASP A 21 -0.83 5.82 -11.90
C ASP A 21 -2.18 5.72 -11.19
N PRO A 22 -2.59 6.78 -10.48
CA PRO A 22 -3.89 6.76 -9.78
C PRO A 22 -5.05 7.05 -10.73
N ARG A 23 -5.28 6.14 -11.65
CA ARG A 23 -6.35 6.26 -12.64
C ARG A 23 -7.41 5.20 -12.40
N PRO A 24 -8.67 5.53 -12.65
CA PRO A 24 -9.74 4.54 -12.43
C PRO A 24 -9.56 3.26 -13.23
N SER A 25 -9.11 3.35 -14.48
CA SER A 25 -8.95 2.15 -15.30
C SER A 25 -7.88 1.21 -14.73
N ILE A 26 -6.80 1.78 -14.22
CA ILE A 26 -5.73 0.99 -13.62
C ILE A 26 -6.20 0.38 -12.32
N LEU A 27 -6.86 1.17 -11.49
CA LEU A 27 -7.38 0.70 -10.22
C LEU A 27 -8.40 -0.42 -10.42
N GLU A 28 -9.30 -0.25 -11.37
CA GLU A 28 -10.30 -1.27 -11.66
C GLU A 28 -9.63 -2.58 -12.06
N ARG A 29 -8.71 -2.51 -13.00
CA ARG A 29 -8.03 -3.70 -13.50
C ARG A 29 -7.24 -4.41 -12.41
N GLU A 30 -6.41 -3.67 -11.70
CA GLU A 30 -5.54 -4.26 -10.70
C GLU A 30 -6.32 -4.81 -9.50
N PHE A 31 -7.34 -4.09 -9.08
CA PHE A 31 -8.15 -4.55 -7.98
C PHE A 31 -8.90 -5.83 -8.34
N ASN A 32 -9.53 -5.86 -9.50
CA ASN A 32 -10.33 -7.01 -9.91
C ASN A 32 -9.50 -8.25 -10.17
N LEU A 33 -8.22 -8.08 -10.48
CA LEU A 33 -7.33 -9.22 -10.61
C LEU A 33 -7.10 -9.93 -9.28
N ARG A 34 -7.28 -9.22 -8.19
CA ARG A 34 -6.97 -9.73 -6.86
C ARG A 34 -8.19 -10.00 -5.98
N PHE A 35 -9.30 -9.42 -6.33
CA PHE A 35 -10.52 -9.55 -5.52
C PHE A 35 -11.34 -10.74 -6.02
N TRP A 36 -11.68 -11.63 -5.10
CA TRP A 36 -12.39 -12.86 -5.45
C TRP A 36 -13.90 -12.71 -5.50
N GLY A 37 -14.43 -11.61 -5.01
CA GLY A 37 -15.85 -11.39 -5.03
C GLY A 37 -16.32 -10.79 -6.33
N LYS A 38 -17.51 -10.20 -6.30
CA LYS A 38 -18.06 -9.55 -7.46
C LYS A 38 -17.16 -8.40 -7.90
N PRO A 39 -16.81 -8.33 -9.18
CA PRO A 39 -15.91 -7.27 -9.64
C PRO A 39 -16.48 -5.90 -9.39
N ILE A 40 -15.62 -4.95 -9.05
CA ILE A 40 -16.04 -3.57 -8.91
C ILE A 40 -16.09 -2.93 -10.28
N THR A 41 -17.04 -2.01 -10.46
CA THR A 41 -17.20 -1.33 -11.73
C THR A 41 -16.26 -0.13 -11.84
N PHE A 42 -16.09 0.36 -13.06
CA PHE A 42 -15.32 1.56 -13.31
C PHE A 42 -15.86 2.73 -12.49
N GLN A 43 -17.17 2.86 -12.44
CA GLN A 43 -17.80 3.93 -11.67
C GLN A 43 -17.50 3.79 -10.17
N GLY A 44 -17.48 2.55 -9.68
CA GLY A 44 -17.19 2.31 -8.29
C GLY A 44 -15.79 2.75 -7.90
N VAL A 45 -14.78 2.37 -8.68
CA VAL A 45 -13.40 2.78 -8.35
C VAL A 45 -13.21 4.28 -8.56
N ARG A 46 -13.90 4.84 -9.55
CA ARG A 46 -13.84 6.27 -9.79
C ARG A 46 -14.33 7.04 -8.57
N ARG A 47 -15.41 6.57 -7.95
CA ARG A 47 -15.93 7.19 -6.73
C ARG A 47 -14.93 7.14 -5.60
N TRP A 48 -14.20 6.03 -5.48
CA TRP A 48 -13.16 5.95 -4.45
C TRP A 48 -12.10 7.02 -4.67
N LEU A 49 -11.67 7.19 -5.91
CA LEU A 49 -10.60 8.14 -6.23
C LEU A 49 -11.04 9.59 -6.12
N ARG A 50 -12.35 9.82 -6.22
CA ARG A 50 -12.89 11.18 -6.13
C ARG A 50 -13.36 11.53 -4.73
N GLY A 51 -13.25 10.61 -3.79
CA GLY A 51 -13.69 10.87 -2.44
C GLY A 51 -15.19 10.87 -2.26
N GLU A 52 -15.89 10.10 -3.09
CA GLU A 52 -17.35 10.05 -3.06
C GLU A 52 -17.86 8.81 -2.32
N SER A 53 -17.04 7.79 -2.19
CA SER A 53 -17.44 6.60 -1.46
C SER A 53 -16.22 5.90 -0.87
N MET A 54 -16.48 5.01 0.08
CA MET A 54 -15.45 4.21 0.74
C MET A 54 -15.64 2.76 0.36
N PRO A 55 -14.56 2.01 0.22
CA PRO A 55 -14.70 0.56 0.02
C PRO A 55 -15.16 -0.11 1.29
N SER A 56 -15.81 -1.26 1.14
CA SER A 56 -16.16 -2.09 2.28
C SER A 56 -14.88 -2.67 2.88
N GLN A 57 -15.03 -3.29 4.06
CA GLN A 57 -13.86 -3.81 4.76
C GLN A 57 -13.10 -4.85 3.95
N ASP A 58 -13.81 -5.76 3.30
CA ASP A 58 -13.17 -6.79 2.50
C ASP A 58 -12.44 -6.21 1.30
N LYS A 59 -13.01 -5.19 0.67
CA LYS A 59 -12.33 -4.53 -0.44
C LYS A 59 -11.13 -3.73 0.04
N LEU A 60 -11.28 -3.10 1.20
CA LEU A 60 -10.17 -2.35 1.79
C LEU A 60 -8.97 -3.26 2.06
N MET A 61 -9.25 -4.47 2.56
CA MET A 61 -8.17 -5.42 2.83
C MET A 61 -7.41 -5.80 1.56
N VAL A 62 -8.13 -5.97 0.45
CA VAL A 62 -7.48 -6.30 -0.82
C VAL A 62 -6.63 -5.13 -1.30
N LEU A 63 -7.15 -3.92 -1.20
CA LEU A 63 -6.38 -2.74 -1.57
C LEU A 63 -5.10 -2.61 -0.75
N ALA A 64 -5.23 -2.81 0.55
CA ALA A 64 -4.08 -2.67 1.45
C ALA A 64 -3.03 -3.73 1.14
N GLN A 65 -3.46 -4.95 0.90
CA GLN A 65 -2.56 -6.05 0.59
C GLN A 65 -1.83 -5.80 -0.72
N TRP A 66 -2.56 -5.38 -1.73
CA TRP A 66 -1.98 -5.08 -3.04
C TRP A 66 -0.97 -3.94 -2.96
N LEU A 67 -1.33 -2.88 -2.26
CA LEU A 67 -0.49 -1.68 -2.20
C LEU A 67 0.52 -1.72 -1.06
N GLN A 68 0.51 -2.79 -0.27
CA GLN A 68 1.48 -3.02 0.80
C GLN A 68 1.43 -1.94 1.87
N VAL A 69 0.22 -1.60 2.29
CA VAL A 69 0.01 -0.66 3.39
C VAL A 69 -0.90 -1.30 4.42
N GLU A 70 -0.85 -0.80 5.64
CA GLU A 70 -1.76 -1.26 6.67
C GLU A 70 -3.19 -0.83 6.35
N PRO A 71 -4.17 -1.75 6.45
CA PRO A 71 -5.56 -1.37 6.15
C PRO A 71 -6.06 -0.19 6.96
N GLN A 72 -5.75 -0.16 8.24
CA GLN A 72 -6.18 0.94 9.10
C GLN A 72 -5.52 2.24 8.72
N ARG A 73 -4.27 2.15 8.30
CA ARG A 73 -3.54 3.33 7.86
C ARG A 73 -4.12 3.90 6.59
N LEU A 74 -4.51 3.02 5.67
CA LEU A 74 -5.12 3.46 4.44
C LEU A 74 -6.48 4.10 4.69
N ARG A 75 -7.27 3.52 5.59
CA ARG A 75 -8.60 4.02 5.88
C ARG A 75 -8.60 5.26 6.78
N TYR A 76 -7.79 5.25 7.81
CA TYR A 76 -7.84 6.31 8.83
C TYR A 76 -6.65 7.24 8.84
N GLY A 77 -5.53 6.82 8.24
CA GLY A 77 -4.33 7.63 8.20
C GLY A 77 -3.41 7.35 9.38
N ALA A 78 -2.19 7.84 9.26
CA ALA A 78 -1.17 7.57 10.26
C ALA A 78 -1.48 8.22 11.61
N ALA A 79 -2.15 9.37 11.58
CA ALA A 79 -2.46 10.09 12.83
C ALA A 79 -3.34 9.28 13.75
N ASP A 80 -4.28 8.54 13.18
CA ASP A 80 -5.21 7.74 13.97
C ASP A 80 -4.57 6.52 14.59
N MET A 81 -3.38 6.17 14.12
CA MET A 81 -2.67 5.01 14.62
C MET A 81 -1.72 5.33 15.76
N GLN A 82 -1.54 6.60 16.07
CA GLN A 82 -0.56 7.00 17.08
C GLN A 82 -0.84 6.48 18.47
N GLY A 83 -2.10 6.34 18.80
CA GLY A 83 -2.46 5.85 20.12
C GLY A 83 -2.41 4.34 20.24
N VAL A 84 -2.15 3.66 19.15
CA VAL A 84 -2.27 2.20 19.11
C VAL A 84 -0.93 1.50 19.14
N GLY A 85 0.13 2.13 18.70
CA GLY A 85 1.36 1.42 18.62
C GLY A 85 2.57 2.29 18.42
N GLU A 86 3.57 1.68 17.84
CA GLU A 86 4.85 2.32 17.67
C GLU A 86 4.81 3.43 16.64
N SER A 87 5.46 4.52 16.98
CA SER A 87 5.61 5.59 16.01
C SER A 87 6.66 5.19 14.97
N PRO A 88 6.60 5.79 13.78
CA PRO A 88 7.65 5.53 12.78
C PRO A 88 9.05 5.88 13.29
N ALA A 89 9.13 6.87 14.17
CA ALA A 89 10.43 7.26 14.72
C ALA A 89 11.02 6.16 15.60
N THR A 90 10.18 5.56 16.44
CA THR A 90 10.62 4.48 17.30
C THR A 90 11.09 3.28 16.47
N TRP A 91 10.32 2.97 15.47
CA TRP A 91 10.63 1.86 14.57
C TRP A 91 11.98 2.09 13.88
N ARG A 92 12.21 3.30 13.41
CA ARG A 92 13.47 3.64 12.77
C ARG A 92 14.65 3.56 13.71
N ALA A 93 14.44 3.94 14.96
CA ALA A 93 15.52 3.94 15.93
C ALA A 93 16.01 2.53 16.22
N GLU A 94 15.15 1.53 16.01
CA GLU A 94 15.53 0.15 16.26
C GLU A 94 16.27 -0.50 15.10
N MET A 95 16.34 0.20 13.97
CA MET A 95 17.01 -0.33 12.80
C MET A 95 18.52 -0.11 12.90
N SER A 96 19.28 -1.07 12.38
CA SER A 96 20.72 -0.89 12.30
C SER A 96 21.06 0.17 11.26
N ALA A 97 22.28 0.69 11.31
CA ALA A 97 22.73 1.66 10.32
C ALA A 97 22.66 1.10 8.91
N GLU A 98 23.00 -0.18 8.77
CA GLU A 98 22.94 -0.84 7.47
C GLU A 98 21.52 -0.91 6.95
N GLU A 99 20.57 -1.25 7.82
CA GLU A 99 19.17 -1.31 7.43
C GLU A 99 18.64 0.05 7.03
N GLN A 100 19.03 1.08 7.76
CA GLN A 100 18.59 2.43 7.42
C GLN A 100 19.17 2.89 6.09
N GLU A 101 20.40 2.52 5.81
CA GLU A 101 21.03 2.85 4.55
C GLU A 101 20.30 2.21 3.39
N VAL A 102 19.93 0.93 3.55
CA VAL A 102 19.19 0.22 2.51
C VAL A 102 17.81 0.86 2.29
N LEU A 103 17.14 1.20 3.38
CA LEU A 103 15.84 1.82 3.29
C LEU A 103 15.90 3.18 2.58
N ASP A 104 16.92 3.96 2.93
CA ASP A 104 17.07 5.28 2.30
C ASP A 104 17.36 5.14 0.81
N ALA A 105 18.20 4.18 0.45
CA ALA A 105 18.48 3.91 -0.95
C ALA A 105 17.23 3.46 -1.70
N TYR A 106 16.44 2.60 -1.05
CA TYR A 106 15.19 2.13 -1.63
C TYR A 106 14.25 3.30 -1.92
N ARG A 107 14.14 4.23 -0.97
CA ARG A 107 13.25 5.37 -1.14
C ARG A 107 13.72 6.34 -2.22
N ALA A 108 15.00 6.34 -2.50
CA ALA A 108 15.55 7.20 -3.54
C ALA A 108 15.27 6.68 -4.95
N LEU A 109 14.85 5.42 -5.07
CA LEU A 109 14.60 4.83 -6.38
C LEU A 109 13.26 5.29 -6.95
N PRO A 110 13.16 5.37 -8.29
CA PRO A 110 11.87 5.59 -8.92
C PRO A 110 10.88 4.49 -8.56
N ALA A 111 9.58 4.80 -8.64
CA ALA A 111 8.54 3.89 -8.20
C ALA A 111 8.61 2.53 -8.91
N GLU A 112 8.89 2.54 -10.20
CA GLU A 112 8.98 1.30 -10.96
C GLU A 112 10.11 0.41 -10.48
N GLN A 113 11.24 1.03 -10.16
CA GLN A 113 12.39 0.28 -9.69
C GLN A 113 12.18 -0.23 -8.27
N ARG A 114 11.46 0.54 -7.46
CA ARG A 114 11.11 0.07 -6.12
C ARG A 114 10.23 -1.17 -6.19
N LYS A 115 9.31 -1.19 -7.14
CA LYS A 115 8.43 -2.34 -7.33
C LYS A 115 9.24 -3.59 -7.70
N THR A 116 10.16 -3.44 -8.65
CA THR A 116 11.01 -4.53 -9.08
C THR A 116 11.86 -5.05 -7.92
N LEU A 117 12.43 -4.14 -7.16
CA LEU A 117 13.26 -4.51 -6.02
C LEU A 117 12.47 -5.30 -4.99
N ARG A 118 11.24 -4.88 -4.71
CA ARG A 118 10.40 -5.60 -3.77
C ARG A 118 10.15 -7.03 -4.24
N GLU A 119 9.92 -7.21 -5.52
CA GLU A 119 9.69 -8.54 -6.07
C GLU A 119 10.91 -9.44 -5.88
N VAL A 120 12.09 -8.88 -6.12
CA VAL A 120 13.33 -9.61 -5.93
C VAL A 120 13.53 -9.95 -4.45
N MET A 121 13.26 -8.99 -3.58
CA MET A 121 13.44 -9.23 -2.15
C MET A 121 12.52 -10.32 -1.64
N PHE A 122 11.27 -10.30 -2.07
CA PHE A 122 10.33 -11.33 -1.63
C PHE A 122 10.72 -12.70 -2.18
N ALA A 123 11.24 -12.75 -3.39
CA ALA A 123 11.72 -14.00 -3.96
C ALA A 123 12.89 -14.57 -3.15
N LEU A 124 13.80 -13.70 -2.73
CA LEU A 124 14.93 -14.12 -1.93
C LEU A 124 14.50 -14.61 -0.56
N VAL A 125 13.55 -13.93 0.05
CA VAL A 125 13.04 -14.35 1.35
C VAL A 125 12.38 -15.71 1.25
N ALA A 126 11.59 -15.93 0.20
CA ALA A 126 10.93 -17.22 -0.01
C ALA A 126 11.96 -18.33 -0.21
N ALA A 127 12.99 -18.05 -0.97
CA ALA A 127 14.05 -19.05 -1.19
C ALA A 127 14.79 -19.35 0.11
N SER A 128 14.99 -18.33 0.92
CA SER A 128 15.69 -18.50 2.19
C SER A 128 14.88 -19.38 3.16
N LYS A 129 13.57 -19.23 3.14
CA LYS A 129 12.70 -20.01 4.01
C LYS A 129 12.64 -21.47 3.62
N VAL A 130 12.77 -21.75 2.33
CA VAL A 130 12.72 -23.11 1.82
C VAL A 130 14.01 -23.85 2.11
N LYS A 131 15.09 -23.13 2.18
CA LYS A 131 16.40 -23.75 2.34
C LYS A 131 16.57 -24.29 3.74
N PRO A 132 16.89 -25.57 3.89
CA PRO A 132 17.13 -26.13 5.22
C PRO A 132 18.46 -25.62 5.77
N ARG A 133 18.52 -25.63 7.09
CA ARG A 133 19.71 -25.16 7.76
C ARG A 133 20.48 -26.32 8.36
#